data_8f09a9de561010a9721c0edd2a2fd057
#
_entry.id   8f09a9de561010a9721c0edd2a2fd057
#
_cell.length_a   1.000
_cell.length_b   1.000
_cell.length_c   1.000
_cell.angle_alpha   90.00
_cell.angle_beta   90.00
_cell.angle_gamma   90.00
#
_symmetry.space_group_name_H-M   'P 1'
#
loop_
_entity.id
_entity.type
_entity.pdbx_description
1 polymer ?
#
loop_
_entity_poly.entity_id
_entity_poly.type
_entity_poly.pdbx_seq_one_letter_code
_entity_poly.pdbx_strand_id
1 'polypeptide(L)'
;MVILINQLLVLYKKMKIISNLILLGSICMLPLTSYAQFTKGLSYRAETGVSFSGGEHNPFWLTANKQGLSSIEKNNGYLRAGIFRELENDKRFSYAFGADLAVAYNFTSTFVVQQLYADLKYRYLGVSIGSKERYSEFNNPLLSSGGLTFSGNARPIPQVRIGS
;
A
#
# COMPACT_ATOMS: atom_id res chain seq x y z
N MET A 1 -50.74 -9.05 22.81
CA MET A 1 -50.71 -8.49 21.45
C MET A 1 -49.52 -7.54 21.20
N VAL A 2 -49.27 -6.54 22.03
CA VAL A 2 -48.20 -5.54 21.88
C VAL A 2 -46.77 -6.17 21.94
N ILE A 3 -46.55 -7.14 22.82
CA ILE A 3 -45.24 -7.81 22.97
C ILE A 3 -44.86 -8.61 21.70
N LEU A 4 -45.83 -9.28 21.08
CA LEU A 4 -45.59 -10.04 19.85
C LEU A 4 -45.21 -9.14 18.66
N ILE A 5 -45.83 -7.97 18.57
CA ILE A 5 -45.56 -6.97 17.54
C ILE A 5 -44.14 -6.40 17.68
N ASN A 6 -43.70 -6.13 18.92
CA ASN A 6 -42.32 -5.69 19.16
C ASN A 6 -41.28 -6.73 18.84
N GLN A 7 -41.50 -8.00 19.12
CA GLN A 7 -40.60 -9.08 18.73
C GLN A 7 -40.51 -9.25 17.23
N LEU A 8 -41.61 -9.17 16.50
CA LEU A 8 -41.65 -9.18 15.05
C LEU A 8 -40.86 -8.02 14.41
N LEU A 9 -41.00 -6.81 14.99
CA LEU A 9 -40.28 -5.63 14.53
C LEU A 9 -38.75 -5.74 14.71
N VAL A 10 -38.33 -6.32 15.84
CA VAL A 10 -36.89 -6.57 16.10
C VAL A 10 -36.31 -7.63 15.14
N LEU A 11 -37.05 -8.70 14.87
CA LEU A 11 -36.68 -9.72 13.91
C LEU A 11 -36.60 -9.15 12.48
N TYR A 12 -37.56 -8.33 12.08
CA TYR A 12 -37.53 -7.66 10.75
C TYR A 12 -36.31 -6.75 10.61
N LYS A 13 -35.97 -5.94 11.63
CA LYS A 13 -34.77 -5.10 11.64
C LYS A 13 -33.48 -5.91 11.52
N LYS A 14 -33.38 -7.03 12.27
CA LYS A 14 -32.20 -7.93 12.17
C LYS A 14 -32.07 -8.56 10.78
N MET A 15 -33.16 -9.06 10.20
CA MET A 15 -33.16 -9.60 8.84
C MET A 15 -32.74 -8.57 7.79
N LYS A 16 -33.19 -7.32 7.90
CA LYS A 16 -32.82 -6.24 6.98
C LYS A 16 -31.33 -5.89 7.08
N ILE A 17 -30.74 -5.90 8.28
CA ILE A 17 -29.30 -5.69 8.48
C ILE A 17 -28.49 -6.83 7.86
N ILE A 18 -28.89 -8.07 8.09
CA ILE A 18 -28.21 -9.25 7.51
C ILE A 18 -28.31 -9.25 5.97
N SER A 19 -29.46 -8.92 5.42
CA SER A 19 -29.65 -8.79 3.96
C SER A 19 -28.75 -7.71 3.35
N ASN A 20 -28.63 -6.55 4.01
CA ASN A 20 -27.75 -5.48 3.54
C ASN A 20 -26.25 -5.85 3.66
N LEU A 21 -25.86 -6.60 4.70
CA LEU A 21 -24.49 -7.11 4.85
C LEU A 21 -24.13 -8.13 3.74
N ILE A 22 -25.08 -9.03 3.42
CA ILE A 22 -24.91 -10.03 2.34
C ILE A 22 -24.83 -9.32 0.99
N LEU A 23 -25.63 -8.28 0.75
CA LEU A 23 -25.59 -7.49 -0.46
C LEU A 23 -24.26 -6.74 -0.60
N LEU A 24 -23.75 -6.15 0.48
CA LEU A 24 -22.45 -5.48 0.52
C LEU A 24 -21.30 -6.48 0.26
N GLY A 25 -21.37 -7.67 0.87
CA GLY A 25 -20.40 -8.74 0.65
C GLY A 25 -20.40 -9.28 -0.77
N SER A 26 -21.57 -9.38 -1.39
CA SER A 26 -21.69 -9.85 -2.80
C SER A 26 -21.17 -8.82 -3.81
N ILE A 27 -21.26 -7.53 -3.53
CA ILE A 27 -20.69 -6.47 -4.37
C ILE A 27 -19.15 -6.52 -4.31
N CYS A 28 -18.56 -6.85 -3.16
CA CYS A 28 -17.11 -7.04 -3.03
C CYS A 28 -16.58 -8.28 -3.76
N MET A 29 -17.47 -9.25 -4.08
CA MET A 29 -17.11 -10.51 -4.77
C MET A 29 -17.39 -10.46 -6.29
N LEU A 30 -17.76 -9.31 -6.85
CA LEU A 30 -17.86 -9.17 -8.31
C LEU A 30 -16.47 -9.41 -8.90
N PRO A 31 -16.31 -10.42 -9.78
CA PRO A 31 -15.01 -10.73 -10.33
C PRO A 31 -14.49 -9.55 -11.16
N LEU A 32 -13.35 -9.03 -10.77
CA LEU A 32 -12.59 -8.00 -11.50
C LEU A 32 -12.03 -8.51 -12.86
N THR A 33 -12.62 -9.59 -13.39
CA THR A 33 -12.14 -10.28 -14.58
C THR A 33 -12.32 -9.50 -15.88
N SER A 34 -13.17 -8.45 -15.89
CA SER A 34 -13.38 -7.64 -17.09
C SER A 34 -12.31 -6.58 -17.36
N TYR A 35 -11.37 -6.37 -16.44
CA TYR A 35 -10.32 -5.33 -16.57
C TYR A 35 -8.98 -5.86 -17.05
N ALA A 36 -8.86 -7.15 -17.33
CA ALA A 36 -7.59 -7.77 -17.70
C ALA A 36 -6.97 -7.21 -19.01
N GLN A 37 -7.75 -6.61 -19.89
CA GLN A 37 -7.23 -6.01 -21.13
C GLN A 37 -6.66 -4.59 -20.93
N PHE A 38 -7.16 -3.82 -19.95
CA PHE A 38 -6.64 -2.49 -19.63
C PHE A 38 -5.40 -2.52 -18.73
N THR A 39 -5.12 -3.67 -18.10
CA THR A 39 -4.08 -3.78 -17.05
C THR A 39 -2.76 -4.40 -17.54
N LYS A 40 -2.55 -4.59 -18.85
CA LYS A 40 -1.28 -5.06 -19.38
C LYS A 40 -0.14 -4.13 -18.91
N GLY A 41 0.76 -4.66 -18.09
CA GLY A 41 1.91 -3.93 -17.55
C GLY A 41 1.63 -3.14 -16.27
N LEU A 42 0.42 -3.23 -15.69
CA LEU A 42 0.13 -2.67 -14.38
C LEU A 42 0.24 -3.74 -13.29
N SER A 43 0.87 -3.38 -12.20
CA SER A 43 0.91 -4.16 -10.96
C SER A 43 0.23 -3.41 -9.83
N TYR A 44 -0.40 -4.16 -8.95
CA TYR A 44 -1.13 -3.62 -7.80
C TYR A 44 -0.52 -4.15 -6.52
N ARG A 45 -0.46 -3.29 -5.51
CA ARG A 45 -0.06 -3.67 -4.15
C ARG A 45 -1.20 -3.37 -3.21
N ALA A 46 -1.51 -4.30 -2.32
CA ALA A 46 -2.33 -4.05 -1.14
C ALA A 46 -1.64 -4.70 0.05
N GLU A 47 -1.43 -3.94 1.10
CA GLU A 47 -0.72 -4.38 2.30
C GLU A 47 -1.42 -3.82 3.52
N THR A 48 -1.55 -4.62 4.55
CA THR A 48 -2.01 -4.20 5.87
C THR A 48 -1.04 -4.70 6.92
N GLY A 49 -0.77 -3.87 7.89
CA GLY A 49 0.05 -4.21 9.03
C GLY A 49 -0.60 -3.74 10.32
N VAL A 50 -0.55 -4.58 11.34
CA VAL A 50 -0.94 -4.24 12.70
C VAL A 50 0.14 -4.69 13.66
N SER A 51 0.39 -3.89 14.68
CA SER A 51 1.38 -4.17 15.71
C SER A 51 0.79 -3.92 17.08
N PHE A 52 0.98 -4.91 17.95
CA PHE A 52 0.56 -4.85 19.35
C PHE A 52 1.76 -5.13 20.24
N SER A 53 2.00 -4.30 21.22
CA SER A 53 3.06 -4.51 22.20
C SER A 53 2.56 -4.32 23.63
N GLY A 54 3.06 -5.15 24.55
CA GLY A 54 2.75 -5.05 25.98
C GLY A 54 3.58 -4.02 26.74
N GLY A 55 4.63 -3.44 26.12
CA GLY A 55 5.50 -2.40 26.69
C GLY A 55 5.00 -0.98 26.40
N GLU A 56 5.83 0.01 26.71
CA GLU A 56 5.56 1.42 26.39
C GLU A 56 5.70 1.70 24.89
N HIS A 57 6.62 0.98 24.23
CA HIS A 57 6.95 1.16 22.82
C HIS A 57 7.02 -0.18 22.09
N ASN A 58 6.88 -0.13 20.77
CA ASN A 58 7.12 -1.29 19.92
C ASN A 58 8.61 -1.64 19.89
N PRO A 59 8.94 -2.94 19.90
CA PRO A 59 10.32 -3.39 19.69
C PRO A 59 10.89 -2.93 18.35
N PHE A 60 12.17 -2.59 18.33
CA PHE A 60 12.86 -2.04 17.14
C PHE A 60 12.71 -2.93 15.89
N TRP A 61 12.77 -4.25 16.03
CA TRP A 61 12.64 -5.17 14.89
C TRP A 61 11.28 -5.17 14.22
N LEU A 62 10.22 -4.71 14.91
CA LEU A 62 8.90 -4.52 14.30
C LEU A 62 8.80 -3.22 13.50
N THR A 63 9.71 -2.27 13.75
CA THR A 63 9.71 -0.96 13.10
C THR A 63 10.78 -0.82 12.02
N ALA A 64 11.80 -1.68 12.03
CA ALA A 64 12.89 -1.64 11.07
C ALA A 64 12.48 -2.13 9.67
N ASN A 65 13.15 -1.62 8.64
CA ASN A 65 13.00 -2.01 7.23
C ASN A 65 11.57 -1.85 6.67
N LYS A 66 10.85 -0.86 7.12
CA LYS A 66 9.47 -0.53 6.69
C LYS A 66 9.39 0.71 5.79
N GLN A 67 10.51 1.18 5.28
CA GLN A 67 10.58 2.39 4.44
C GLN A 67 9.89 3.60 5.09
N GLY A 68 10.05 3.76 6.40
CA GLY A 68 9.40 4.80 7.19
C GLY A 68 7.89 4.62 7.40
N LEU A 69 7.31 3.49 6.98
CA LEU A 69 5.93 3.12 7.27
C LEU A 69 5.89 2.25 8.53
N SER A 70 6.27 2.84 9.65
CA SER A 70 6.29 2.19 10.95
C SER A 70 6.08 3.22 12.07
N SER A 71 5.69 2.74 13.24
CA SER A 71 5.52 3.56 14.44
C SER A 71 6.13 2.87 15.65
N ILE A 72 6.77 3.65 16.53
CA ILE A 72 7.24 3.19 17.83
C ILE A 72 6.11 3.09 18.86
N GLU A 73 4.96 3.71 18.54
CA GLU A 73 3.80 3.66 19.42
C GLU A 73 3.22 2.24 19.49
N LYS A 74 2.81 1.84 20.68
CA LYS A 74 2.11 0.57 20.87
C LYS A 74 0.74 0.61 20.17
N ASN A 75 0.25 -0.56 19.75
CA ASN A 75 -1.06 -0.71 19.13
C ASN A 75 -1.25 0.21 17.91
N ASN A 76 -0.41 0.05 16.94
CA ASN A 76 -0.48 0.79 15.68
C ASN A 76 -0.85 -0.13 14.51
N GLY A 77 -1.27 0.50 13.41
CA GLY A 77 -1.60 -0.23 12.20
C GLY A 77 -1.66 0.66 10.98
N TYR A 78 -1.55 0.06 9.80
CA TYR A 78 -1.67 0.75 8.53
C TYR A 78 -2.35 -0.11 7.47
N LEU A 79 -2.94 0.56 6.51
CA LEU A 79 -3.43 0.01 5.25
C LEU A 79 -2.73 0.76 4.13
N ARG A 80 -2.08 0.03 3.23
CA ARG A 80 -1.32 0.54 2.09
C ARG A 80 -1.89 -0.01 0.79
N ALA A 81 -2.06 0.85 -0.21
CA ALA A 81 -2.49 0.47 -1.53
C ALA A 81 -1.70 1.23 -2.60
N GLY A 82 -1.28 0.52 -3.62
CA GLY A 82 -0.46 1.08 -4.69
C GLY A 82 -0.79 0.51 -6.06
N ILE A 83 -0.51 1.32 -7.07
CA ILE A 83 -0.56 0.97 -8.48
C ILE A 83 0.77 1.34 -9.12
N PHE A 84 1.30 0.43 -9.93
CA PHE A 84 2.62 0.58 -10.54
C PHE A 84 2.59 0.13 -11.99
N ARG A 85 3.39 0.78 -12.80
CA ARG A 85 3.77 0.35 -14.13
C ARG A 85 5.28 0.35 -14.25
N GLU A 86 5.83 -0.75 -14.72
CA GLU A 86 7.27 -0.89 -14.93
C GLU A 86 7.69 -0.43 -16.33
N LEU A 87 8.99 -0.10 -16.47
CA LEU A 87 9.59 0.22 -17.77
C LEU A 87 9.67 -1.05 -18.63
N GLU A 88 9.29 -0.93 -19.88
CA GLU A 88 9.49 -1.97 -20.88
C GLU A 88 10.88 -1.82 -21.49
N ASN A 89 11.77 -2.77 -21.22
CA ASN A 89 13.18 -2.69 -21.67
C ASN A 89 13.36 -2.84 -23.17
N ASP A 90 12.45 -3.55 -23.84
CA ASP A 90 12.54 -3.86 -25.28
C ASP A 90 12.15 -2.69 -26.18
N LYS A 91 11.55 -1.63 -25.62
CA LYS A 91 11.10 -0.48 -26.39
C LYS A 91 12.10 0.66 -26.38
N ARG A 92 12.24 1.34 -27.55
CA ARG A 92 13.04 2.56 -27.65
C ARG A 92 12.52 3.70 -26.77
N PHE A 93 11.19 3.78 -26.61
CA PHE A 93 10.53 4.68 -25.70
C PHE A 93 9.69 3.86 -24.74
N SER A 94 9.89 4.08 -23.46
CA SER A 94 9.14 3.42 -22.39
C SER A 94 8.86 4.41 -21.27
N TYR A 95 7.76 4.21 -20.57
CA TYR A 95 7.40 4.98 -19.40
C TYR A 95 6.94 4.07 -18.26
N ALA A 96 7.27 4.49 -17.05
CA ALA A 96 6.81 3.86 -15.84
C ALA A 96 6.23 4.91 -14.89
N PHE A 97 5.37 4.48 -14.02
CA PHE A 97 4.87 5.32 -12.94
C PHE A 97 4.49 4.45 -11.73
N GLY A 98 4.44 5.08 -10.59
CA GLY A 98 3.94 4.44 -9.38
C GLY A 98 3.28 5.45 -8.48
N ALA A 99 2.16 5.04 -7.91
CA ALA A 99 1.47 5.75 -6.85
C ALA A 99 1.15 4.76 -5.74
N ASP A 100 1.59 5.06 -4.52
CA ASP A 100 1.47 4.19 -3.36
C ASP A 100 1.14 5.05 -2.14
N LEU A 101 -0.03 4.80 -1.58
CA LEU A 101 -0.61 5.59 -0.51
C LEU A 101 -0.90 4.69 0.68
N ALA A 102 -0.75 5.22 1.88
CA ALA A 102 -1.10 4.52 3.10
C ALA A 102 -1.94 5.39 4.02
N VAL A 103 -2.86 4.74 4.71
CA VAL A 103 -3.58 5.30 5.86
C VAL A 103 -3.11 4.56 7.10
N ALA A 104 -2.75 5.29 8.14
CA ALA A 104 -2.14 4.73 9.32
C ALA A 104 -2.81 5.25 10.60
N TYR A 105 -2.92 4.36 11.56
CA TYR A 105 -3.41 4.64 12.90
C TYR A 105 -2.25 4.59 13.90
N ASN A 106 -2.20 5.59 14.75
CA ASN A 106 -1.14 5.76 15.77
C ASN A 106 0.27 5.87 15.16
N PHE A 107 0.36 6.64 14.08
CA PHE A 107 1.58 7.08 13.41
C PHE A 107 1.71 8.60 13.52
N THR A 108 2.86 9.13 13.19
CA THR A 108 3.09 10.58 13.12
C THR A 108 2.13 11.27 12.13
N SER A 109 1.72 10.57 11.07
CA SER A 109 0.76 11.07 10.08
C SER A 109 -0.27 10.00 9.76
N THR A 110 -1.54 10.35 9.78
CA THR A 110 -2.62 9.42 9.43
C THR A 110 -2.63 9.08 7.93
N PHE A 111 -2.23 10.02 7.08
CA PHE A 111 -2.12 9.82 5.63
C PHE A 111 -0.68 9.94 5.18
N VAL A 112 -0.22 8.97 4.41
CA VAL A 112 1.16 8.84 3.96
C VAL A 112 1.20 8.60 2.46
N VAL A 113 1.86 9.46 1.73
CA VAL A 113 2.27 9.18 0.35
C VAL A 113 3.60 8.44 0.42
N GLN A 114 3.57 7.12 0.20
CA GLN A 114 4.76 6.29 0.30
C GLN A 114 5.61 6.39 -0.94
N GLN A 115 5.00 6.32 -2.11
CA GLN A 115 5.66 6.52 -3.38
C GLN A 115 4.77 7.32 -4.33
N LEU A 116 5.37 8.21 -5.08
CA LEU A 116 4.74 8.89 -6.20
C LEU A 116 5.84 9.28 -7.19
N TYR A 117 5.92 8.59 -8.31
CA TYR A 117 6.99 8.81 -9.29
C TYR A 117 6.52 8.60 -10.73
N ALA A 118 7.28 9.17 -11.64
CA ALA A 118 7.20 8.92 -13.07
C ALA A 118 8.62 8.76 -13.64
N ASP A 119 8.80 7.71 -14.42
CA ASP A 119 10.04 7.41 -15.12
C ASP A 119 9.78 7.44 -16.63
N LEU A 120 10.66 8.07 -17.38
CA LEU A 120 10.67 8.09 -18.84
C LEU A 120 12.02 7.57 -19.34
N LYS A 121 11.99 6.68 -20.33
CA LYS A 121 13.20 6.13 -20.96
C LYS A 121 13.10 6.30 -22.45
N TYR A 122 14.14 6.87 -23.02
CA TYR A 122 14.33 6.94 -24.47
C TYR A 122 15.70 6.41 -24.84
N ARG A 123 15.75 5.23 -25.48
CA ARG A 123 16.98 4.47 -25.76
C ARG A 123 17.80 4.26 -24.47
N TYR A 124 18.93 4.96 -24.35
CA TYR A 124 19.86 4.85 -23.21
C TYR A 124 19.66 5.96 -22.17
N LEU A 125 18.83 6.97 -22.45
CA LEU A 125 18.59 8.08 -21.55
C LEU A 125 17.31 7.82 -20.74
N GLY A 126 17.45 7.85 -19.44
CA GLY A 126 16.35 7.75 -18.47
C GLY A 126 16.20 9.03 -17.66
N VAL A 127 14.95 9.45 -17.43
CA VAL A 127 14.61 10.53 -16.51
C VAL A 127 13.60 10.00 -15.51
N SER A 128 13.87 10.18 -14.23
CA SER A 128 13.02 9.75 -13.12
C SER A 128 12.71 10.96 -12.25
N ILE A 129 11.43 11.18 -11.97
CA ILE A 129 10.95 12.30 -11.16
C ILE A 129 10.02 11.73 -10.08
N GLY A 130 10.21 12.14 -8.83
CA GLY A 130 9.34 11.80 -7.71
C GLY A 130 10.01 10.96 -6.64
N SER A 131 9.19 10.42 -5.74
CA SER A 131 9.59 9.56 -4.62
C SER A 131 9.44 8.10 -5.00
N LYS A 132 10.52 7.35 -5.09
CA LYS A 132 10.53 5.91 -5.43
C LYS A 132 11.34 5.14 -4.40
N GLU A 133 10.77 4.05 -3.87
CA GLU A 133 11.54 3.08 -3.06
C GLU A 133 12.66 2.49 -3.91
N ARG A 134 13.87 2.52 -3.38
CA ARG A 134 15.06 1.98 -4.04
C ARG A 134 15.80 1.09 -3.09
N TYR A 135 16.13 -0.07 -3.59
CA TYR A 135 16.98 -1.01 -2.89
C TYR A 135 18.35 -1.00 -3.55
N SER A 136 19.39 -1.19 -2.77
CA SER A 136 20.71 -1.42 -3.34
C SER A 136 20.74 -2.78 -4.03
N GLU A 137 21.16 -2.83 -5.28
CA GLU A 137 21.29 -4.09 -6.05
C GLU A 137 22.25 -5.09 -5.38
N PHE A 138 23.18 -4.58 -4.56
CA PHE A 138 24.18 -5.40 -3.86
C PHE A 138 23.69 -5.95 -2.52
N ASN A 139 22.54 -5.53 -2.02
CA ASN A 139 22.04 -5.93 -0.72
C ASN A 139 20.83 -6.85 -0.88
N ASN A 140 20.90 -8.01 -0.27
CA ASN A 140 19.75 -8.88 -0.14
C ASN A 140 18.71 -8.21 0.79
N PRO A 141 17.49 -7.89 0.34
CA PRO A 141 16.49 -7.20 1.14
C PRO A 141 16.02 -8.01 2.36
N LEU A 142 16.28 -9.31 2.37
CA LEU A 142 15.94 -10.20 3.50
C LEU A 142 17.03 -10.22 4.59
N LEU A 143 18.25 -9.83 4.25
CA LEU A 143 19.41 -9.95 5.14
C LEU A 143 20.02 -8.60 5.54
N SER A 144 19.62 -7.51 4.89
CA SER A 144 20.22 -6.20 5.09
C SER A 144 19.17 -5.12 5.36
N SER A 145 19.47 -4.23 6.28
CA SER A 145 18.66 -3.04 6.58
C SER A 145 18.81 -1.91 5.54
N GLY A 146 19.52 -2.15 4.45
CA GLY A 146 19.84 -1.19 3.40
C GLY A 146 21.32 -0.85 3.34
N GLY A 147 21.71 -0.12 2.30
CA GLY A 147 23.07 0.41 2.12
C GLY A 147 23.24 1.78 2.77
N LEU A 148 24.47 2.30 2.71
CA LEU A 148 24.80 3.65 3.19
C LEU A 148 24.00 4.75 2.50
N THR A 149 23.64 4.55 1.23
CA THR A 149 22.93 5.53 0.40
C THR A 149 21.40 5.37 0.47
N PHE A 150 20.94 4.12 0.57
CA PHE A 150 19.51 3.79 0.58
C PHE A 150 19.19 2.97 1.82
N SER A 151 18.66 3.63 2.83
CA SER A 151 18.21 2.97 4.06
C SER A 151 16.80 2.40 3.88
N GLY A 152 16.59 1.15 4.31
CA GLY A 152 15.27 0.55 4.41
C GLY A 152 14.37 1.19 5.49
N ASN A 153 14.89 2.10 6.31
CA ASN A 153 14.17 2.72 7.41
C ASN A 153 13.60 4.12 7.09
N ALA A 154 14.09 4.77 6.04
CA ALA A 154 13.65 6.12 5.66
C ALA A 154 12.62 6.06 4.54
N ARG A 155 11.67 7.01 4.54
CA ARG A 155 10.77 7.20 3.39
C ARG A 155 11.55 7.66 2.17
N PRO A 156 11.10 7.26 0.96
CA PRO A 156 11.64 7.79 -0.27
C PRO A 156 11.48 9.32 -0.33
N ILE A 157 12.55 10.00 -0.66
CA ILE A 157 12.52 11.45 -0.85
C ILE A 157 12.20 11.80 -2.31
N PRO A 158 11.46 12.89 -2.57
CA PRO A 158 11.27 13.40 -3.93
C PRO A 158 12.62 13.82 -4.53
N GLN A 159 12.88 13.37 -5.75
CA GLN A 159 14.12 13.69 -6.46
C GLN A 159 13.91 13.68 -7.97
N VAL A 160 14.80 14.34 -8.67
CA VAL A 160 14.94 14.25 -10.12
C VAL A 160 16.27 13.56 -10.42
N ARG A 161 16.23 12.54 -11.27
CA ARG A 161 17.42 11.81 -11.71
C ARG A 161 17.44 11.71 -13.22
N ILE A 162 18.64 11.83 -13.76
CA ILE A 162 18.95 11.59 -15.18
C ILE A 162 20.04 10.54 -15.17
N GLY A 163 19.87 9.48 -15.96
CA GLY A 163 20.83 8.38 -16.04
C GLY A 163 20.62 7.53 -17.27
N SER A 164 21.49 6.59 -17.46
CA SER A 164 21.44 5.57 -18.53
C SER A 164 21.32 4.18 -17.92
#